data_c19284859306bfeaaf79bbf526131770
#
_entry.id   c19284859306bfeaaf79bbf526131770
#
_cell.length_a   1.000
_cell.length_b   1.000
_cell.length_c   1.000
_cell.angle_alpha   90.00
_cell.angle_beta   90.00
_cell.angle_gamma   90.00
#
_symmetry.space_group_name_H-M   'P 1'
#
loop_
_entity.id
_entity.type
_entity.pdbx_description
1 polymer ?
#
loop_
_entity_poly.entity_id
_entity_poly.type
_entity_poly.pdbx_seq_one_letter_code
_entity_poly.pdbx_strand_id
1 'polypeptide(L)'
;MNIYVIRNAQRFGPYDEKTLLSYVNNGQILKQDKAIAAGDSFEQTVGFYLKRANLKYKVPNNGNIISQLSAIGTELIFPKAKLFSKQFLSDQRFIILALVGLLPMIIMNIPLGGVFLFYEVSLYFSIIWGLFFYACFKTPQVKLKTTMNVFFLTQSCVFVVWDLIGLPKLNPFYFFTDVAFPMNVLGYVFGVGLTEEFAKMIPLLLILRKAKEPLIPHTMVFYGLMSGIAFGVFEGVQYQITVNAQQTYDVSFFLNIARLTSLPFLHACWCGIAGYFLSFANLYPKYRRALYTLALCVPAVIHGLYDALSNYWLVSLIMVFVGLMLLTMYLKQSVDYQSKLRQ
;
A
#
# COMPACT_ATOMS: atom_id res chain seq x y z
N MET A 1 30.02 -31.05 32.17
CA MET A 1 28.69 -30.44 32.43
C MET A 1 27.66 -31.22 31.62
N ASN A 2 26.41 -31.30 32.10
CA ASN A 2 25.32 -31.87 31.31
C ASN A 2 24.69 -30.77 30.50
N ILE A 3 24.88 -30.76 29.17
CA ILE A 3 24.44 -29.70 28.26
C ILE A 3 23.30 -30.23 27.37
N TYR A 4 22.21 -29.50 27.31
CA TYR A 4 21.07 -29.79 26.43
C TYR A 4 21.09 -28.84 25.25
N VAL A 5 21.02 -29.37 24.05
CA VAL A 5 20.88 -28.58 22.81
C VAL A 5 19.41 -28.37 22.52
N ILE A 6 19.01 -27.14 22.13
CA ILE A 6 17.62 -26.75 21.89
C ILE A 6 17.42 -26.50 20.40
N ARG A 7 16.55 -27.28 19.79
CA ARG A 7 16.10 -27.09 18.38
C ARG A 7 14.59 -27.24 18.29
N ASN A 8 13.92 -26.36 17.60
CA ASN A 8 12.46 -26.36 17.41
C ASN A 8 11.71 -26.54 18.76
N ALA A 9 12.13 -25.82 19.78
CA ALA A 9 11.61 -25.90 21.15
C ALA A 9 11.76 -27.28 21.86
N GLN A 10 12.49 -28.22 21.27
CA GLN A 10 12.81 -29.52 21.88
C GLN A 10 14.23 -29.51 22.44
N ARG A 11 14.43 -30.21 23.58
CA ARG A 11 15.72 -30.39 24.23
C ARG A 11 16.28 -31.75 23.88
N PHE A 12 17.54 -31.78 23.42
CA PHE A 12 18.29 -32.98 23.06
C PHE A 12 19.49 -33.11 23.98
N GLY A 13 19.77 -34.29 24.47
CA GLY A 13 20.83 -34.57 25.43
C GLY A 13 20.32 -35.28 26.69
N PRO A 14 21.03 -35.24 27.82
CA PRO A 14 22.21 -34.40 28.06
C PRO A 14 23.48 -34.90 27.35
N TYR A 15 24.30 -33.96 26.91
CA TYR A 15 25.62 -34.23 26.34
C TYR A 15 26.74 -33.72 27.27
N ASP A 16 27.82 -34.48 27.41
CA ASP A 16 29.04 -33.92 27.94
C ASP A 16 29.80 -33.09 26.92
N GLU A 17 30.75 -32.28 27.34
CA GLU A 17 31.47 -31.34 26.47
C GLU A 17 32.25 -32.04 25.34
N LYS A 18 32.79 -33.26 25.59
CA LYS A 18 33.55 -34.03 24.60
C LYS A 18 32.62 -34.61 23.52
N THR A 19 31.47 -35.14 23.92
CA THR A 19 30.43 -35.62 23.03
C THR A 19 29.86 -34.45 22.18
N LEU A 20 29.62 -33.32 22.85
CA LEU A 20 29.17 -32.12 22.16
C LEU A 20 30.18 -31.61 21.11
N LEU A 21 31.50 -31.63 21.48
CA LEU A 21 32.56 -31.29 20.52
C LEU A 21 32.60 -32.26 19.34
N SER A 22 32.43 -33.55 19.57
CA SER A 22 32.37 -34.56 18.50
C SER A 22 31.23 -34.27 17.52
N TYR A 23 30.04 -34.00 18.04
CA TYR A 23 28.88 -33.64 17.19
C TYR A 23 29.06 -32.33 16.41
N VAL A 24 29.76 -31.34 17.03
CA VAL A 24 30.09 -30.11 16.31
C VAL A 24 31.11 -30.34 15.21
N ASN A 25 32.16 -31.15 15.51
CA ASN A 25 33.17 -31.48 14.51
C ASN A 25 32.61 -32.30 13.33
N ASN A 26 31.58 -33.10 13.56
CA ASN A 26 30.89 -33.90 12.54
C ASN A 26 29.75 -33.14 11.86
N GLY A 27 29.50 -31.86 12.20
CA GLY A 27 28.45 -31.05 11.64
C GLY A 27 27.02 -31.41 12.05
N GLN A 28 26.84 -32.32 13.01
CA GLN A 28 25.51 -32.73 13.49
C GLN A 28 24.88 -31.70 14.42
N ILE A 29 25.70 -30.93 15.13
CA ILE A 29 25.31 -29.81 15.99
C ILE A 29 26.12 -28.59 15.52
N LEU A 30 25.46 -27.43 15.41
CA LEU A 30 26.14 -26.20 15.04
C LEU A 30 26.59 -25.44 16.29
N LYS A 31 27.75 -24.77 16.23
CA LYS A 31 28.23 -23.93 17.34
C LYS A 31 27.26 -22.81 17.74
N GLN A 32 26.42 -22.35 16.84
CA GLN A 32 25.39 -21.34 17.05
C GLN A 32 24.07 -21.92 17.58
N ASP A 33 23.89 -23.24 17.62
CA ASP A 33 22.69 -23.84 18.18
C ASP A 33 22.52 -23.38 19.64
N LYS A 34 21.29 -23.13 20.04
CA LYS A 34 20.95 -22.81 21.41
C LYS A 34 21.18 -24.02 22.30
N ALA A 35 21.71 -23.80 23.48
CA ALA A 35 21.97 -24.84 24.47
C ALA A 35 21.79 -24.27 25.88
N ILE A 36 21.57 -25.16 26.85
CA ILE A 36 21.52 -24.86 28.29
C ILE A 36 22.20 -25.96 29.07
N ALA A 37 23.10 -25.58 29.97
CA ALA A 37 23.69 -26.58 30.91
C ALA A 37 22.77 -26.76 32.12
N ALA A 38 22.81 -27.95 32.69
CA ALA A 38 22.14 -28.23 33.97
C ALA A 38 22.63 -27.25 35.03
N GLY A 39 21.72 -26.46 35.59
CA GLY A 39 22.02 -25.44 36.60
C GLY A 39 22.20 -24.01 36.06
N ASP A 40 22.23 -23.80 34.73
CA ASP A 40 22.26 -22.48 34.17
C ASP A 40 20.83 -21.93 34.04
N SER A 41 20.65 -20.61 34.31
CA SER A 41 19.35 -19.94 34.26
C SER A 41 19.02 -19.41 32.86
N PHE A 42 19.99 -19.31 31.96
CA PHE A 42 19.83 -18.72 30.63
C PHE A 42 20.36 -19.62 29.51
N GLU A 43 19.66 -19.61 28.38
CA GLU A 43 20.13 -20.25 27.16
C GLU A 43 21.36 -19.53 26.61
N GLN A 44 22.37 -20.31 26.22
CA GLN A 44 23.60 -19.85 25.57
C GLN A 44 23.77 -20.60 24.24
N THR A 45 24.86 -20.35 23.52
CA THR A 45 25.19 -21.13 22.33
C THR A 45 26.06 -22.35 22.71
N VAL A 46 26.00 -23.41 21.90
CA VAL A 46 26.90 -24.54 21.99
C VAL A 46 28.36 -24.08 22.00
N GLY A 47 28.71 -23.11 21.14
CA GLY A 47 30.05 -22.52 21.07
C GLY A 47 30.50 -21.87 22.38
N PHE A 48 29.58 -21.28 23.15
CA PHE A 48 29.88 -20.72 24.48
C PHE A 48 30.33 -21.80 25.44
N TYR A 49 29.61 -22.94 25.52
CA TYR A 49 29.96 -24.04 26.40
C TYR A 49 31.27 -24.71 26.01
N LEU A 50 31.53 -24.91 24.71
CA LEU A 50 32.82 -25.42 24.24
C LEU A 50 33.99 -24.50 24.60
N LYS A 51 33.79 -23.17 24.43
CA LYS A 51 34.80 -22.17 24.82
C LYS A 51 35.02 -22.16 26.33
N ARG A 52 33.96 -22.26 27.15
CA ARG A 52 34.03 -22.34 28.62
C ARG A 52 34.78 -23.59 29.08
N ALA A 53 34.65 -24.71 28.33
CA ALA A 53 35.40 -25.95 28.57
C ALA A 53 36.82 -25.95 27.97
N ASN A 54 37.26 -24.83 27.40
CA ASN A 54 38.55 -24.67 26.69
C ASN A 54 38.76 -25.69 25.54
N LEU A 55 37.67 -26.10 24.89
CA LEU A 55 37.67 -27.03 23.77
C LEU A 55 37.61 -26.27 22.44
N LYS A 56 38.54 -26.58 21.52
CA LYS A 56 38.59 -26.05 20.18
C LYS A 56 37.94 -27.03 19.21
N TYR A 57 36.88 -26.59 18.53
CA TYR A 57 36.27 -27.33 17.45
C TYR A 57 37.09 -27.17 16.16
N LYS A 58 37.13 -28.21 15.34
CA LYS A 58 37.69 -28.18 14.00
C LYS A 58 36.54 -27.90 13.02
N VAL A 59 36.70 -26.91 12.14
CA VAL A 59 35.80 -26.79 11.01
C VAL A 59 36.07 -27.97 10.09
N PRO A 60 35.08 -28.81 9.75
CA PRO A 60 35.31 -29.92 8.84
C PRO A 60 35.84 -29.37 7.52
N ASN A 61 36.99 -29.84 7.08
CA ASN A 61 37.49 -29.52 5.75
C ASN A 61 36.78 -30.48 4.75
N ASN A 62 35.67 -30.03 4.21
CA ASN A 62 34.82 -30.88 3.35
C ASN A 62 35.32 -30.97 1.91
N GLY A 63 36.62 -30.88 1.69
CA GLY A 63 37.19 -31.01 0.34
C GLY A 63 37.11 -29.73 -0.49
N ASN A 64 37.25 -29.89 -1.79
CA ASN A 64 37.18 -28.78 -2.72
C ASN A 64 35.73 -28.28 -2.95
N ILE A 65 35.57 -27.12 -3.57
CA ILE A 65 34.28 -26.48 -3.84
C ILE A 65 33.31 -27.43 -4.57
N ILE A 66 33.81 -28.25 -5.50
CA ILE A 66 32.99 -29.16 -6.31
C ILE A 66 32.37 -30.24 -5.43
N SER A 67 33.16 -30.83 -4.53
CA SER A 67 32.63 -31.84 -3.58
C SER A 67 31.63 -31.24 -2.58
N GLN A 68 31.82 -29.98 -2.16
CA GLN A 68 30.88 -29.27 -1.31
C GLN A 68 29.58 -28.97 -2.05
N LEU A 69 29.64 -28.50 -3.30
CA LEU A 69 28.46 -28.25 -4.13
C LEU A 69 27.68 -29.55 -4.42
N SER A 70 28.38 -30.63 -4.69
CA SER A 70 27.74 -31.95 -4.87
C SER A 70 27.02 -32.42 -3.60
N ALA A 71 27.61 -32.19 -2.44
CA ALA A 71 27.02 -32.57 -1.14
C ALA A 71 25.77 -31.71 -0.77
N ILE A 72 25.71 -30.46 -1.22
CA ILE A 72 24.54 -29.60 -1.02
C ILE A 72 23.29 -30.14 -1.72
N GLY A 73 23.48 -30.78 -2.87
CA GLY A 73 22.38 -31.34 -3.67
C GLY A 73 21.61 -30.30 -4.50
N THR A 74 21.00 -30.78 -5.55
CA THR A 74 20.27 -29.94 -6.54
C THR A 74 19.01 -29.28 -5.96
N GLU A 75 18.37 -29.92 -4.97
CA GLU A 75 17.13 -29.40 -4.35
C GLU A 75 17.35 -28.10 -3.57
N LEU A 76 18.54 -27.85 -3.01
CA LEU A 76 18.82 -26.56 -2.36
C LEU A 76 19.00 -25.44 -3.39
N ILE A 77 19.57 -25.75 -4.55
CA ILE A 77 19.82 -24.77 -5.62
C ILE A 77 18.53 -24.52 -6.40
N PHE A 78 17.81 -25.59 -6.74
CA PHE A 78 16.60 -25.51 -7.53
C PHE A 78 15.51 -26.44 -6.96
N PRO A 79 14.67 -25.96 -6.01
CA PRO A 79 13.66 -26.76 -5.31
C PRO A 79 12.43 -27.06 -6.22
N LYS A 80 12.62 -27.92 -7.24
CA LYS A 80 11.61 -28.24 -8.26
C LYS A 80 10.26 -28.63 -7.67
N ALA A 81 10.25 -29.46 -6.64
CA ALA A 81 9.03 -29.97 -6.03
C ALA A 81 8.16 -28.85 -5.40
N LYS A 82 8.78 -27.73 -4.99
CA LYS A 82 8.11 -26.62 -4.32
C LYS A 82 7.78 -25.47 -5.27
N LEU A 83 8.58 -25.24 -6.33
CA LEU A 83 8.47 -24.08 -7.22
C LEU A 83 7.10 -23.94 -7.89
N PHE A 84 6.46 -25.04 -8.28
CA PHE A 84 5.15 -25.04 -8.92
C PHE A 84 4.03 -25.50 -8.00
N SER A 85 4.27 -25.55 -6.68
CA SER A 85 3.23 -25.91 -5.72
C SER A 85 2.17 -24.81 -5.65
N LYS A 86 0.89 -25.21 -5.51
CA LYS A 86 -0.22 -24.25 -5.32
C LYS A 86 0.03 -23.32 -4.13
N GLN A 87 0.66 -23.83 -3.07
CA GLN A 87 0.99 -23.06 -1.87
C GLN A 87 2.00 -21.93 -2.19
N PHE A 88 3.04 -22.21 -2.99
CA PHE A 88 4.03 -21.21 -3.38
C PHE A 88 3.43 -20.16 -4.33
N LEU A 89 2.70 -20.61 -5.36
CA LEU A 89 2.08 -19.71 -6.33
C LEU A 89 0.97 -18.82 -5.74
N SER A 90 0.37 -19.23 -4.61
CA SER A 90 -0.59 -18.41 -3.85
C SER A 90 0.04 -17.62 -2.71
N ASP A 91 1.37 -17.70 -2.53
CA ASP A 91 2.07 -16.90 -1.51
C ASP A 91 1.96 -15.41 -1.85
N GLN A 92 1.45 -14.64 -0.90
CA GLN A 92 1.23 -13.20 -1.07
C GLN A 92 2.52 -12.44 -1.39
N ARG A 93 3.66 -12.87 -0.83
CA ARG A 93 4.96 -12.22 -1.06
C ARG A 93 5.42 -12.46 -2.49
N PHE A 94 5.25 -13.69 -3.00
CA PHE A 94 5.56 -14.02 -4.38
C PHE A 94 4.70 -13.21 -5.35
N ILE A 95 3.37 -13.14 -5.11
CA ILE A 95 2.44 -12.39 -5.97
C ILE A 95 2.80 -10.90 -5.99
N ILE A 96 3.08 -10.29 -4.84
CA ILE A 96 3.47 -8.88 -4.75
C ILE A 96 4.78 -8.63 -5.52
N LEU A 97 5.82 -9.46 -5.30
CA LEU A 97 7.10 -9.31 -5.99
C LEU A 97 6.96 -9.51 -7.50
N ALA A 98 6.13 -10.47 -7.93
CA ALA A 98 5.86 -10.70 -9.34
C ALA A 98 5.14 -9.50 -9.98
N LEU A 99 4.09 -8.98 -9.35
CA LEU A 99 3.36 -7.81 -9.85
C LEU A 99 4.26 -6.57 -9.93
N VAL A 100 5.00 -6.27 -8.88
CA VAL A 100 5.86 -5.08 -8.85
C VAL A 100 7.08 -5.23 -9.76
N GLY A 101 7.69 -6.42 -9.83
CA GLY A 101 8.91 -6.65 -10.60
C GLY A 101 8.70 -7.00 -12.06
N LEU A 102 7.72 -7.85 -12.37
CA LEU A 102 7.53 -8.36 -13.75
C LEU A 102 6.64 -7.45 -14.59
N LEU A 103 5.65 -6.78 -13.99
CA LEU A 103 4.70 -5.97 -14.74
C LEU A 103 5.37 -4.87 -15.59
N PRO A 104 6.37 -4.09 -15.10
CA PRO A 104 7.08 -3.14 -15.96
C PRO A 104 7.79 -3.80 -17.14
N MET A 105 8.38 -4.97 -16.93
CA MET A 105 9.06 -5.71 -18.01
C MET A 105 8.06 -6.17 -19.08
N ILE A 106 6.85 -6.57 -18.68
CA ILE A 106 5.79 -6.96 -19.61
C ILE A 106 5.34 -5.72 -20.41
N ILE A 107 5.04 -4.61 -19.73
CA ILE A 107 4.60 -3.36 -20.34
C ILE A 107 5.61 -2.87 -21.38
N MET A 108 6.90 -2.86 -21.05
CA MET A 108 7.95 -2.39 -21.96
C MET A 108 8.09 -3.25 -23.24
N ASN A 109 7.61 -4.49 -23.23
CA ASN A 109 7.65 -5.40 -24.39
C ASN A 109 6.34 -5.38 -25.22
N ILE A 110 5.31 -4.68 -24.78
CA ILE A 110 4.08 -4.49 -25.54
C ILE A 110 4.23 -3.21 -26.36
N PRO A 111 4.09 -3.24 -27.69
CA PRO A 111 4.23 -2.05 -28.52
C PRO A 111 2.98 -1.15 -28.42
N LEU A 112 2.77 -0.58 -27.25
CA LEU A 112 1.70 0.38 -26.97
C LEU A 112 2.23 1.80 -27.20
N GLY A 113 1.43 2.63 -27.86
CA GLY A 113 1.76 4.02 -28.14
C GLY A 113 0.74 4.97 -27.55
N GLY A 114 1.18 6.23 -27.36
CA GLY A 114 0.31 7.33 -26.99
C GLY A 114 -0.37 7.16 -25.64
N VAL A 115 -1.67 7.39 -25.59
CA VAL A 115 -2.49 7.41 -24.37
C VAL A 115 -2.45 6.08 -23.59
N PHE A 116 -2.39 4.96 -24.29
CA PHE A 116 -2.37 3.62 -23.66
C PHE A 116 -1.11 3.41 -22.82
N LEU A 117 0.05 3.85 -23.31
CA LEU A 117 1.30 3.76 -22.55
C LEU A 117 1.23 4.59 -21.26
N PHE A 118 0.71 5.81 -21.33
CA PHE A 118 0.55 6.65 -20.14
C PHE A 118 -0.40 6.01 -19.13
N TYR A 119 -1.50 5.43 -19.60
CA TYR A 119 -2.46 4.73 -18.77
C TYR A 119 -1.82 3.54 -18.05
N GLU A 120 -1.05 2.73 -18.73
CA GLU A 120 -0.37 1.57 -18.15
C GLU A 120 0.70 1.94 -17.12
N VAL A 121 1.51 2.97 -17.42
CA VAL A 121 2.48 3.48 -16.45
C VAL A 121 1.79 4.00 -15.19
N SER A 122 0.70 4.74 -15.35
CA SER A 122 -0.10 5.23 -14.24
C SER A 122 -0.73 4.10 -13.43
N LEU A 123 -1.25 3.07 -14.10
CA LEU A 123 -1.76 1.84 -13.46
C LEU A 123 -0.67 1.12 -12.66
N TYR A 124 0.53 1.03 -13.20
CA TYR A 124 1.65 0.39 -12.49
C TYR A 124 1.94 1.07 -11.15
N PHE A 125 2.10 2.40 -11.14
CA PHE A 125 2.29 3.13 -9.88
C PHE A 125 1.08 3.02 -8.95
N SER A 126 -0.11 2.95 -9.50
CA SER A 126 -1.34 2.78 -8.75
C SER A 126 -1.43 1.41 -8.07
N ILE A 127 -0.91 0.36 -8.70
CA ILE A 127 -0.78 -0.97 -8.08
C ILE A 127 0.16 -0.88 -6.87
N ILE A 128 1.30 -0.19 -6.99
CA ILE A 128 2.23 0.00 -5.86
C ILE A 128 1.53 0.71 -4.70
N TRP A 129 0.84 1.83 -4.95
CA TRP A 129 0.08 2.54 -3.92
C TRP A 129 -1.06 1.69 -3.35
N GLY A 130 -1.79 0.98 -4.21
CA GLY A 130 -2.87 0.09 -3.78
C GLY A 130 -2.38 -1.02 -2.86
N LEU A 131 -1.24 -1.64 -3.15
CA LEU A 131 -0.61 -2.66 -2.31
C LEU A 131 -0.12 -2.07 -0.98
N PHE A 132 0.47 -0.89 -1.00
CA PHE A 132 0.88 -0.17 0.20
C PHE A 132 -0.31 0.14 1.10
N PHE A 133 -1.38 0.72 0.56
CA PHE A 133 -2.58 1.01 1.32
C PHE A 133 -3.29 -0.26 1.80
N TYR A 134 -3.28 -1.32 1.00
CA TYR A 134 -3.81 -2.61 1.45
C TYR A 134 -3.04 -3.13 2.68
N ALA A 135 -1.72 -3.02 2.69
CA ALA A 135 -0.92 -3.42 3.85
C ALA A 135 -1.24 -2.59 5.11
N CYS A 136 -1.52 -1.28 4.93
CA CYS A 136 -1.82 -0.37 6.04
C CYS A 136 -3.26 -0.46 6.56
N PHE A 137 -4.24 -0.70 5.68
CA PHE A 137 -5.67 -0.52 5.97
C PHE A 137 -6.51 -1.79 5.78
N LYS A 138 -5.91 -2.94 5.52
CA LYS A 138 -6.67 -4.19 5.33
C LYS A 138 -7.50 -4.55 6.55
N THR A 139 -8.73 -4.98 6.29
CA THR A 139 -9.65 -5.54 7.28
C THR A 139 -10.27 -6.82 6.72
N PRO A 140 -10.92 -7.67 7.55
CA PRO A 140 -11.64 -8.83 7.04
C PRO A 140 -12.76 -8.50 6.04
N GLN A 141 -13.28 -7.26 6.06
CA GLN A 141 -14.33 -6.80 5.14
C GLN A 141 -13.79 -6.37 3.78
N VAL A 142 -12.48 -6.13 3.63
CA VAL A 142 -11.87 -5.76 2.33
C VAL A 142 -11.84 -6.97 1.40
N LYS A 143 -12.51 -6.85 0.26
CA LYS A 143 -12.60 -7.90 -0.77
C LYS A 143 -11.99 -7.42 -2.08
N LEU A 144 -11.14 -8.23 -2.70
CA LEU A 144 -10.48 -7.89 -3.96
C LEU A 144 -11.50 -7.52 -5.06
N LYS A 145 -12.57 -8.30 -5.21
CA LYS A 145 -13.64 -8.01 -6.18
C LYS A 145 -14.25 -6.62 -5.98
N THR A 146 -14.52 -6.24 -4.73
CA THR A 146 -15.07 -4.91 -4.40
C THR A 146 -14.06 -3.82 -4.69
N THR A 147 -12.79 -4.05 -4.37
CA THR A 147 -11.67 -3.14 -4.66
C THR A 147 -11.57 -2.84 -6.16
N MET A 148 -11.56 -3.89 -7.00
CA MET A 148 -11.53 -3.74 -8.45
C MET A 148 -12.77 -3.05 -9.00
N ASN A 149 -13.95 -3.39 -8.47
CA ASN A 149 -15.19 -2.71 -8.85
C ASN A 149 -15.17 -1.21 -8.52
N VAL A 150 -14.66 -0.83 -7.34
CA VAL A 150 -14.48 0.60 -6.98
C VAL A 150 -13.60 1.28 -7.98
N PHE A 151 -12.44 0.70 -8.24
CA PHE A 151 -11.44 1.28 -9.14
C PHE A 151 -12.03 1.55 -10.54
N PHE A 152 -12.53 0.53 -11.21
CA PHE A 152 -13.05 0.68 -12.57
C PHE A 152 -14.36 1.48 -12.64
N LEU A 153 -15.22 1.38 -11.62
CA LEU A 153 -16.44 2.16 -11.57
C LEU A 153 -16.13 3.66 -11.37
N THR A 154 -15.09 4.00 -10.58
CA THR A 154 -14.63 5.38 -10.45
C THR A 154 -14.19 5.93 -11.80
N GLN A 155 -13.36 5.21 -12.54
CA GLN A 155 -12.92 5.65 -13.87
C GLN A 155 -14.09 5.83 -14.83
N SER A 156 -15.06 4.91 -14.81
CA SER A 156 -16.27 5.03 -15.60
C SER A 156 -17.11 6.25 -15.20
N CYS A 157 -17.27 6.52 -13.90
CA CYS A 157 -17.98 7.69 -13.41
C CYS A 157 -17.27 8.99 -13.82
N VAL A 158 -15.94 9.03 -13.73
CA VAL A 158 -15.16 10.21 -14.15
C VAL A 158 -15.33 10.46 -15.64
N PHE A 159 -15.18 9.43 -16.46
CA PHE A 159 -15.39 9.53 -17.90
C PHE A 159 -16.80 10.07 -18.23
N VAL A 160 -17.84 9.55 -17.58
CA VAL A 160 -19.21 10.02 -17.78
C VAL A 160 -19.37 11.48 -17.34
N VAL A 161 -18.84 11.84 -16.18
CA VAL A 161 -19.01 13.19 -15.61
C VAL A 161 -18.22 14.23 -16.40
N TRP A 162 -16.99 13.92 -16.85
CA TRP A 162 -16.12 14.87 -17.57
C TRP A 162 -16.38 14.90 -19.07
N ASP A 163 -16.34 13.73 -19.71
CA ASP A 163 -16.32 13.66 -21.17
C ASP A 163 -17.71 13.59 -21.78
N LEU A 164 -18.68 12.92 -21.14
CA LEU A 164 -20.05 12.80 -21.68
C LEU A 164 -20.97 13.93 -21.21
N ILE A 165 -20.98 14.26 -19.91
CA ILE A 165 -21.89 15.29 -19.36
C ILE A 165 -21.22 16.66 -19.42
N GLY A 166 -19.90 16.74 -19.28
CA GLY A 166 -19.17 18.00 -19.19
C GLY A 166 -19.49 18.79 -17.91
N LEU A 167 -19.76 18.07 -16.79
CA LEU A 167 -20.22 18.68 -15.53
C LEU A 167 -19.33 19.83 -15.04
N PRO A 168 -17.99 19.79 -15.16
CA PRO A 168 -17.16 20.95 -14.80
C PRO A 168 -17.55 22.22 -15.53
N LYS A 169 -17.88 22.13 -16.83
CA LYS A 169 -18.31 23.29 -17.65
C LYS A 169 -19.69 23.79 -17.27
N LEU A 170 -20.54 22.96 -16.69
CA LEU A 170 -21.88 23.31 -16.22
C LEU A 170 -21.85 23.91 -14.79
N ASN A 171 -20.77 23.74 -14.05
CA ASN A 171 -20.62 24.32 -12.73
C ASN A 171 -20.18 25.78 -12.83
N PRO A 172 -21.02 26.77 -12.40
CA PRO A 172 -20.70 28.20 -12.57
C PRO A 172 -19.44 28.63 -11.80
N PHE A 173 -19.08 27.94 -10.73
CA PHE A 173 -17.86 28.25 -9.99
C PHE A 173 -16.59 27.90 -10.76
N TYR A 174 -16.66 27.04 -11.76
CA TYR A 174 -15.50 26.66 -12.57
C TYR A 174 -14.89 27.86 -13.31
N PHE A 175 -15.71 28.86 -13.67
CA PHE A 175 -15.22 30.09 -14.31
C PHE A 175 -14.29 30.92 -13.45
N PHE A 176 -14.33 30.73 -12.12
CA PHE A 176 -13.44 31.44 -11.23
C PHE A 176 -12.02 30.85 -11.17
N THR A 177 -11.77 29.68 -11.73
CA THR A 177 -10.42 29.08 -11.76
C THR A 177 -9.40 29.97 -12.46
N ASP A 178 -9.81 30.68 -13.49
CA ASP A 178 -8.96 31.56 -14.29
C ASP A 178 -8.88 33.00 -13.76
N VAL A 179 -9.58 33.30 -12.65
CA VAL A 179 -9.55 34.62 -12.02
C VAL A 179 -8.37 34.72 -11.05
N ALA A 180 -7.85 35.93 -10.84
CA ALA A 180 -6.74 36.14 -9.91
C ALA A 180 -7.11 35.80 -8.45
N PHE A 181 -6.08 35.42 -7.67
CA PHE A 181 -6.22 35.24 -6.22
C PHE A 181 -6.77 36.51 -5.55
N PRO A 182 -7.70 36.43 -4.60
CA PRO A 182 -8.19 35.21 -3.93
C PRO A 182 -9.45 34.56 -4.56
N MET A 183 -10.01 35.13 -5.62
CA MET A 183 -11.27 34.65 -6.21
C MET A 183 -11.14 33.27 -6.84
N ASN A 184 -9.95 32.89 -7.35
CA ASN A 184 -9.70 31.55 -7.88
C ASN A 184 -9.91 30.44 -6.82
N VAL A 185 -9.78 30.73 -5.53
CA VAL A 185 -10.06 29.77 -4.45
C VAL A 185 -11.51 29.27 -4.52
N LEU A 186 -12.46 30.15 -4.85
CA LEU A 186 -13.87 29.75 -5.03
C LEU A 186 -14.02 28.79 -6.23
N GLY A 187 -13.29 29.07 -7.31
CA GLY A 187 -13.25 28.21 -8.50
C GLY A 187 -12.71 26.83 -8.18
N TYR A 188 -11.57 26.78 -7.54
CA TYR A 188 -10.93 25.50 -7.21
C TYR A 188 -11.68 24.71 -6.13
N VAL A 189 -12.23 25.34 -5.09
CA VAL A 189 -12.98 24.64 -4.03
C VAL A 189 -14.35 24.18 -4.52
N PHE A 190 -15.17 25.10 -5.07
CA PHE A 190 -16.56 24.81 -5.44
C PHE A 190 -16.72 24.36 -6.89
N GLY A 191 -15.83 24.76 -7.78
CA GLY A 191 -15.79 24.32 -9.17
C GLY A 191 -15.13 22.96 -9.33
N VAL A 192 -13.85 22.88 -9.03
CA VAL A 192 -13.02 21.68 -9.22
C VAL A 192 -13.22 20.69 -8.07
N GLY A 193 -12.82 21.04 -6.87
CA GLY A 193 -12.79 20.14 -5.71
C GLY A 193 -14.14 19.49 -5.42
N LEU A 194 -15.22 20.28 -5.37
CA LEU A 194 -16.55 19.72 -5.09
C LEU A 194 -16.99 18.74 -6.18
N THR A 195 -16.75 19.06 -7.46
CA THR A 195 -17.17 18.25 -8.60
C THR A 195 -16.40 16.93 -8.64
N GLU A 196 -15.09 16.99 -8.42
CA GLU A 196 -14.23 15.82 -8.44
C GLU A 196 -14.45 14.89 -7.26
N GLU A 197 -14.52 15.44 -6.04
CA GLU A 197 -14.79 14.62 -4.86
C GLU A 197 -16.18 13.99 -4.91
N PHE A 198 -17.17 14.68 -5.48
CA PHE A 198 -18.49 14.10 -5.74
C PHE A 198 -18.40 12.89 -6.69
N ALA A 199 -17.69 13.01 -7.81
CA ALA A 199 -17.51 11.91 -8.76
C ALA A 199 -16.85 10.68 -8.10
N LYS A 200 -15.80 10.91 -7.28
CA LYS A 200 -15.11 9.86 -6.50
C LYS A 200 -16.01 9.21 -5.46
N MET A 201 -16.97 9.93 -4.90
CA MET A 201 -17.91 9.40 -3.91
C MET A 201 -18.97 8.46 -4.50
N ILE A 202 -19.35 8.60 -5.77
CA ILE A 202 -20.43 7.81 -6.39
C ILE A 202 -20.20 6.30 -6.21
N PRO A 203 -19.04 5.71 -6.55
CA PRO A 203 -18.76 4.30 -6.34
C PRO A 203 -18.86 3.87 -4.88
N LEU A 204 -18.43 4.73 -3.96
CA LEU A 204 -18.48 4.46 -2.52
C LEU A 204 -19.92 4.39 -2.00
N LEU A 205 -20.78 5.29 -2.46
CA LEU A 205 -22.21 5.29 -2.14
C LEU A 205 -22.90 4.02 -2.67
N LEU A 206 -22.54 3.58 -3.88
CA LEU A 206 -23.08 2.35 -4.47
C LEU A 206 -22.64 1.10 -3.68
N ILE A 207 -21.41 1.06 -3.17
CA ILE A 207 -20.95 -0.03 -2.30
C ILE A 207 -21.72 -0.03 -1.00
N LEU A 208 -21.86 1.12 -0.34
CA LEU A 208 -22.63 1.23 0.91
C LEU A 208 -24.06 0.76 0.74
N ARG A 209 -24.70 1.13 -0.39
CA ARG A 209 -26.06 0.68 -0.71
C ARG A 209 -26.17 -0.83 -0.91
N LYS A 210 -25.13 -1.47 -1.46
CA LYS A 210 -25.09 -2.91 -1.75
C LYS A 210 -24.51 -3.74 -0.60
N ALA A 211 -23.91 -3.12 0.41
CA ALA A 211 -23.33 -3.83 1.54
C ALA A 211 -24.41 -4.51 2.37
N LYS A 212 -24.22 -5.81 2.65
CA LYS A 212 -25.13 -6.59 3.50
C LYS A 212 -24.95 -6.27 4.98
N GLU A 213 -23.76 -5.81 5.36
CA GLU A 213 -23.35 -5.46 6.72
C GLU A 213 -22.75 -4.06 6.73
N PRO A 214 -22.89 -3.32 7.83
CA PRO A 214 -22.24 -2.01 7.96
C PRO A 214 -20.73 -2.13 7.77
N LEU A 215 -20.18 -1.34 6.86
CA LEU A 215 -18.75 -1.30 6.61
C LEU A 215 -18.06 -0.39 7.64
N ILE A 216 -17.07 -0.92 8.34
CA ILE A 216 -16.30 -0.18 9.36
C ILE A 216 -15.45 0.92 8.72
N PRO A 217 -15.06 1.97 9.50
CA PRO A 217 -14.32 3.12 8.96
C PRO A 217 -13.06 2.75 8.19
N HIS A 218 -12.23 1.86 8.71
CA HIS A 218 -11.00 1.41 8.03
C HIS A 218 -11.28 0.77 6.65
N THR A 219 -12.34 -0.02 6.54
CA THR A 219 -12.75 -0.63 5.26
C THR A 219 -13.18 0.43 4.26
N MET A 220 -14.01 1.38 4.69
CA MET A 220 -14.49 2.44 3.80
C MET A 220 -13.39 3.43 3.44
N VAL A 221 -12.46 3.72 4.35
CA VAL A 221 -11.24 4.47 4.04
C VAL A 221 -10.46 3.76 2.94
N PHE A 222 -10.23 2.45 3.08
CA PHE A 222 -9.51 1.70 2.03
C PHE A 222 -10.21 1.78 0.67
N TYR A 223 -11.52 1.61 0.60
CA TYR A 223 -12.25 1.77 -0.66
C TYR A 223 -12.21 3.22 -1.18
N GLY A 224 -12.22 4.21 -0.30
CA GLY A 224 -11.99 5.61 -0.64
C GLY A 224 -10.61 5.84 -1.25
N LEU A 225 -9.56 5.31 -0.61
CA LEU A 225 -8.20 5.33 -1.16
C LEU A 225 -8.15 4.75 -2.58
N MET A 226 -8.82 3.63 -2.82
CA MET A 226 -8.85 2.99 -4.14
C MET A 226 -9.64 3.79 -5.18
N SER A 227 -10.73 4.45 -4.79
CA SER A 227 -11.46 5.38 -5.65
C SER A 227 -10.59 6.59 -6.02
N GLY A 228 -9.89 7.17 -5.05
CA GLY A 228 -8.98 8.28 -5.29
C GLY A 228 -7.81 7.89 -6.22
N ILE A 229 -7.20 6.72 -6.01
CA ILE A 229 -6.17 6.20 -6.93
C ILE A 229 -6.73 6.12 -8.37
N ALA A 230 -7.92 5.57 -8.55
CA ALA A 230 -8.53 5.42 -9.86
C ALA A 230 -8.77 6.77 -10.55
N PHE A 231 -9.17 7.78 -9.79
CA PHE A 231 -9.29 9.14 -10.29
C PHE A 231 -7.94 9.72 -10.71
N GLY A 232 -6.93 9.63 -9.85
CA GLY A 232 -5.58 10.14 -10.13
C GLY A 232 -4.91 9.48 -11.34
N VAL A 233 -5.24 8.21 -11.65
CA VAL A 233 -4.83 7.56 -12.91
C VAL A 233 -5.42 8.29 -14.11
N PHE A 234 -6.73 8.54 -14.09
CA PHE A 234 -7.43 9.19 -15.18
C PHE A 234 -6.89 10.61 -15.39
N GLU A 235 -6.82 11.39 -14.35
CA GLU A 235 -6.32 12.77 -14.39
C GLU A 235 -4.85 12.84 -14.80
N GLY A 236 -4.01 11.92 -14.28
CA GLY A 236 -2.61 11.82 -14.67
C GLY A 236 -2.44 11.63 -16.18
N VAL A 237 -3.25 10.76 -16.79
CA VAL A 237 -3.26 10.56 -18.24
C VAL A 237 -3.74 11.81 -18.98
N GLN A 238 -4.78 12.49 -18.49
CA GLN A 238 -5.27 13.73 -19.08
C GLN A 238 -4.18 14.82 -19.09
N TYR A 239 -3.45 14.99 -18.01
CA TYR A 239 -2.32 15.92 -17.96
C TYR A 239 -1.23 15.60 -18.97
N GLN A 240 -0.95 14.30 -19.22
CA GLN A 240 0.06 13.90 -20.22
C GLN A 240 -0.29 14.40 -21.60
N ILE A 241 -1.56 14.24 -22.00
CA ILE A 241 -2.01 14.54 -23.36
C ILE A 241 -2.38 16.02 -23.56
N THR A 242 -2.71 16.76 -22.49
CA THR A 242 -3.18 18.15 -22.61
C THR A 242 -2.13 19.18 -22.22
N VAL A 243 -1.50 19.04 -21.06
CA VAL A 243 -0.61 20.04 -20.47
C VAL A 243 0.85 19.72 -20.74
N ASN A 244 1.28 18.49 -20.40
CA ASN A 244 2.68 18.11 -20.47
C ASN A 244 3.17 18.01 -21.91
N ALA A 245 2.31 17.59 -22.85
CA ALA A 245 2.64 17.51 -24.27
C ALA A 245 2.99 18.86 -24.91
N GLN A 246 2.61 19.97 -24.27
CA GLN A 246 2.90 21.33 -24.73
C GLN A 246 4.24 21.87 -24.17
N GLN A 247 4.90 21.14 -23.29
CA GLN A 247 6.16 21.55 -22.66
C GLN A 247 7.38 21.06 -23.47
N THR A 248 8.55 21.61 -23.15
CA THR A 248 9.82 21.05 -23.65
C THR A 248 10.01 19.62 -23.18
N TYR A 249 10.80 18.82 -23.91
CA TYR A 249 10.98 17.41 -23.61
C TYR A 249 11.40 17.15 -22.15
N ASP A 250 12.38 17.87 -21.64
CA ASP A 250 12.90 17.68 -20.27
C ASP A 250 11.86 18.01 -19.21
N VAL A 251 11.12 19.12 -19.39
CA VAL A 251 10.04 19.51 -18.47
C VAL A 251 8.88 18.52 -18.54
N SER A 252 8.49 18.11 -19.75
CA SER A 252 7.44 17.12 -19.96
C SER A 252 7.78 15.80 -19.29
N PHE A 253 9.00 15.30 -19.46
CA PHE A 253 9.48 14.06 -18.85
C PHE A 253 9.41 14.11 -17.32
N PHE A 254 9.93 15.19 -16.72
CA PHE A 254 9.88 15.39 -15.27
C PHE A 254 8.45 15.47 -14.74
N LEU A 255 7.58 16.26 -15.37
CA LEU A 255 6.18 16.40 -14.99
C LEU A 255 5.42 15.08 -15.13
N ASN A 256 5.73 14.28 -16.15
CA ASN A 256 5.14 12.96 -16.34
C ASN A 256 5.43 12.06 -15.14
N ILE A 257 6.70 11.92 -14.77
CA ILE A 257 7.08 11.09 -13.61
C ILE A 257 6.42 11.62 -12.33
N ALA A 258 6.52 12.94 -12.08
CA ALA A 258 5.98 13.54 -10.88
C ALA A 258 4.46 13.31 -10.76
N ARG A 259 3.68 13.57 -11.83
CA ARG A 259 2.22 13.45 -11.81
C ARG A 259 1.75 12.01 -11.77
N LEU A 260 2.34 11.11 -12.59
CA LEU A 260 1.94 9.69 -12.60
C LEU A 260 2.20 8.98 -11.25
N THR A 261 3.14 9.48 -10.47
CA THR A 261 3.46 8.92 -9.15
C THR A 261 2.66 9.59 -8.01
N SER A 262 2.49 10.92 -8.05
CA SER A 262 1.91 11.68 -6.93
C SER A 262 0.40 11.83 -6.99
N LEU A 263 -0.19 12.06 -8.16
CA LEU A 263 -1.65 12.28 -8.28
C LEU A 263 -2.48 11.13 -7.71
N PRO A 264 -2.20 9.84 -8.03
CA PRO A 264 -2.94 8.74 -7.43
C PRO A 264 -2.88 8.73 -5.90
N PHE A 265 -1.74 9.12 -5.33
CA PHE A 265 -1.58 9.20 -3.88
C PHE A 265 -2.38 10.34 -3.26
N LEU A 266 -2.33 11.54 -3.84
CA LEU A 266 -3.03 12.71 -3.31
C LEU A 266 -4.54 12.49 -3.32
N HIS A 267 -5.10 12.11 -4.46
CA HIS A 267 -6.53 11.82 -4.58
C HIS A 267 -6.96 10.65 -3.67
N ALA A 268 -6.09 9.65 -3.47
CA ALA A 268 -6.36 8.59 -2.51
C ALA A 268 -6.58 9.15 -1.10
N CYS A 269 -5.70 10.02 -0.62
CA CYS A 269 -5.80 10.59 0.71
C CYS A 269 -7.10 11.38 0.90
N TRP A 270 -7.47 12.22 -0.06
CA TRP A 270 -8.70 13.01 0.01
C TRP A 270 -9.96 12.14 -0.03
N CYS A 271 -10.03 11.21 -0.97
CA CYS A 271 -11.16 10.30 -1.07
C CYS A 271 -11.22 9.28 0.09
N GLY A 272 -10.08 8.95 0.70
CA GLY A 272 -10.02 8.20 1.96
C GLY A 272 -10.75 8.91 3.11
N ILE A 273 -10.61 10.25 3.21
CA ILE A 273 -11.36 11.09 4.16
C ILE A 273 -12.86 11.00 3.88
N ALA A 274 -13.27 11.08 2.60
CA ALA A 274 -14.68 10.87 2.23
C ALA A 274 -15.19 9.52 2.71
N GLY A 275 -14.44 8.45 2.46
CA GLY A 275 -14.76 7.09 2.91
C GLY A 275 -14.98 6.98 4.41
N TYR A 276 -14.17 7.67 5.22
CA TYR A 276 -14.33 7.74 6.66
C TYR A 276 -15.72 8.28 7.06
N PHE A 277 -16.09 9.48 6.59
CA PHE A 277 -17.39 10.09 6.93
C PHE A 277 -18.56 9.28 6.36
N LEU A 278 -18.43 8.69 5.18
CA LEU A 278 -19.44 7.81 4.59
C LEU A 278 -19.72 6.57 5.45
N SER A 279 -18.69 5.97 6.03
CA SER A 279 -18.87 4.87 6.99
C SER A 279 -19.70 5.31 8.17
N PHE A 280 -19.37 6.47 8.77
CA PHE A 280 -20.13 7.01 9.89
C PHE A 280 -21.56 7.36 9.52
N ALA A 281 -21.80 7.91 8.34
CA ALA A 281 -23.15 8.18 7.85
C ALA A 281 -24.02 6.92 7.74
N ASN A 282 -23.39 5.77 7.47
CA ASN A 282 -24.07 4.47 7.44
C ASN A 282 -24.29 3.89 8.84
N LEU A 283 -23.29 4.04 9.73
CA LEU A 283 -23.37 3.55 11.12
C LEU A 283 -24.33 4.37 11.99
N TYR A 284 -24.46 5.68 11.73
CA TYR A 284 -25.24 6.62 12.55
C TYR A 284 -26.27 7.39 11.72
N PRO A 285 -27.41 6.76 11.39
CA PRO A 285 -28.45 7.37 10.53
C PRO A 285 -28.97 8.71 11.02
N LYS A 286 -28.97 8.95 12.33
CA LYS A 286 -29.39 10.23 12.96
C LYS A 286 -28.58 11.41 12.41
N TYR A 287 -27.28 11.23 12.12
CA TYR A 287 -26.38 12.27 11.66
C TYR A 287 -26.06 12.16 10.15
N ARG A 288 -26.77 11.33 9.43
CA ARG A 288 -26.46 10.94 8.04
C ARG A 288 -26.26 12.12 7.11
N ARG A 289 -27.15 13.12 7.14
CA ARG A 289 -27.05 14.28 6.24
C ARG A 289 -25.78 15.08 6.50
N ALA A 290 -25.51 15.42 7.75
CA ALA A 290 -24.29 16.15 8.14
C ALA A 290 -23.02 15.37 7.74
N LEU A 291 -23.02 14.06 7.97
CA LEU A 291 -21.86 13.21 7.65
C LEU A 291 -21.64 13.07 6.12
N TYR A 292 -22.70 13.05 5.31
CA TYR A 292 -22.57 13.12 3.84
C TYR A 292 -22.04 14.48 3.39
N THR A 293 -22.49 15.57 4.02
CA THR A 293 -21.95 16.91 3.75
C THR A 293 -20.45 16.96 4.08
N LEU A 294 -20.03 16.45 5.24
CA LEU A 294 -18.61 16.39 5.61
C LEU A 294 -17.80 15.49 4.66
N ALA A 295 -18.36 14.37 4.23
CA ALA A 295 -17.72 13.45 3.29
C ALA A 295 -17.39 14.12 1.95
N LEU A 296 -18.18 15.11 1.54
CA LEU A 296 -17.95 15.88 0.32
C LEU A 296 -17.12 17.12 0.59
N CYS A 297 -17.52 17.94 1.57
CA CYS A 297 -16.94 19.28 1.75
C CYS A 297 -15.51 19.25 2.31
N VAL A 298 -15.19 18.34 3.24
CA VAL A 298 -13.84 18.31 3.84
C VAL A 298 -12.76 18.00 2.79
N PRO A 299 -12.87 16.90 2.01
CA PRO A 299 -11.89 16.65 0.96
C PRO A 299 -11.93 17.70 -0.16
N ALA A 300 -13.12 18.21 -0.55
CA ALA A 300 -13.24 19.24 -1.59
C ALA A 300 -12.51 20.55 -1.22
N VAL A 301 -12.58 20.96 0.05
CA VAL A 301 -11.85 22.15 0.54
C VAL A 301 -10.35 21.92 0.52
N ILE A 302 -9.87 20.78 1.01
CA ILE A 302 -8.42 20.48 1.05
C ILE A 302 -7.87 20.39 -0.38
N HIS A 303 -8.58 19.68 -1.24
CA HIS A 303 -8.24 19.52 -2.65
C HIS A 303 -8.22 20.86 -3.39
N GLY A 304 -9.31 21.62 -3.31
CA GLY A 304 -9.40 22.91 -4.00
C GLY A 304 -8.41 23.96 -3.49
N LEU A 305 -8.06 23.93 -2.19
CA LEU A 305 -6.99 24.78 -1.66
C LEU A 305 -5.61 24.33 -2.16
N TYR A 306 -5.37 23.02 -2.28
CA TYR A 306 -4.15 22.51 -2.89
C TYR A 306 -3.99 23.03 -4.32
N ASP A 307 -5.02 22.94 -5.13
CA ASP A 307 -4.99 23.39 -6.54
C ASP A 307 -4.86 24.90 -6.65
N ALA A 308 -5.65 25.66 -5.88
CA ALA A 308 -5.62 27.13 -5.89
C ALA A 308 -4.25 27.70 -5.52
N LEU A 309 -3.50 26.98 -4.68
CA LEU A 309 -2.21 27.39 -4.13
C LEU A 309 -1.03 26.58 -4.71
N SER A 310 -1.26 25.81 -5.77
CA SER A 310 -0.26 24.92 -6.38
C SER A 310 1.00 25.65 -6.88
N ASN A 311 0.89 26.94 -7.21
CA ASN A 311 2.04 27.79 -7.57
C ASN A 311 2.99 28.04 -6.39
N TYR A 312 2.54 27.80 -5.15
CA TYR A 312 3.31 27.95 -3.94
C TYR A 312 3.66 26.57 -3.36
N TRP A 313 4.73 25.95 -3.85
CA TRP A 313 5.09 24.57 -3.54
C TRP A 313 5.09 24.23 -2.04
N LEU A 314 5.54 25.18 -1.19
CA LEU A 314 5.56 24.98 0.28
C LEU A 314 4.13 24.91 0.85
N VAL A 315 3.22 25.72 0.33
CA VAL A 315 1.82 25.70 0.77
C VAL A 315 1.14 24.42 0.31
N SER A 316 1.39 23.98 -0.92
CA SER A 316 0.90 22.70 -1.44
C SER A 316 1.39 21.53 -0.57
N LEU A 317 2.66 21.53 -0.18
CA LEU A 317 3.21 20.53 0.72
C LEU A 317 2.51 20.52 2.10
N ILE A 318 2.21 21.71 2.66
CA ILE A 318 1.45 21.84 3.89
C ILE A 318 0.03 21.27 3.72
N MET A 319 -0.64 21.53 2.60
CA MET A 319 -1.99 20.99 2.33
C MET A 319 -1.98 19.48 2.26
N VAL A 320 -0.99 18.88 1.61
CA VAL A 320 -0.80 17.42 1.58
C VAL A 320 -0.61 16.87 2.98
N PHE A 321 0.27 17.50 3.76
CA PHE A 321 0.54 17.09 5.14
C PHE A 321 -0.72 17.18 6.02
N VAL A 322 -1.50 18.26 5.90
CA VAL A 322 -2.78 18.42 6.61
C VAL A 322 -3.75 17.31 6.23
N GLY A 323 -3.89 16.99 4.94
CA GLY A 323 -4.74 15.88 4.47
C GLY A 323 -4.35 14.53 5.09
N LEU A 324 -3.06 14.20 5.07
CA LEU A 324 -2.53 12.98 5.69
C LEU A 324 -2.75 12.96 7.21
N MET A 325 -2.51 14.07 7.87
CA MET A 325 -2.71 14.20 9.31
C MET A 325 -4.18 14.00 9.68
N LEU A 326 -5.10 14.61 8.95
CA LEU A 326 -6.54 14.45 9.18
C LEU A 326 -6.97 12.99 8.97
N LEU A 327 -6.57 12.37 7.87
CA LEU A 327 -6.89 10.97 7.59
C LEU A 327 -6.44 10.04 8.72
N THR A 328 -5.19 10.21 9.18
CA THR A 328 -4.62 9.36 10.24
C THR A 328 -5.25 9.65 11.60
N MET A 329 -5.55 10.91 11.92
CA MET A 329 -6.22 11.30 13.17
C MET A 329 -7.65 10.76 13.22
N TYR A 330 -8.42 10.87 12.13
CA TYR A 330 -9.78 10.33 12.06
C TYR A 330 -9.80 8.83 12.34
N LEU A 331 -8.88 8.08 11.78
CA LEU A 331 -8.79 6.65 12.02
C LEU A 331 -8.44 6.31 13.47
N LYS A 332 -7.47 7.03 14.07
CA LYS A 332 -7.09 6.83 15.47
C LYS A 332 -8.25 7.14 16.43
N GLN A 333 -9.02 8.19 16.13
CA GLN A 333 -10.14 8.63 16.98
C GLN A 333 -11.46 7.92 16.68
N SER A 334 -11.49 7.04 15.68
CA SER A 334 -12.73 6.39 15.23
C SER A 334 -13.46 5.63 16.35
N VAL A 335 -12.72 5.01 17.27
CA VAL A 335 -13.29 4.27 18.41
C VAL A 335 -13.93 5.22 19.42
N ASP A 336 -13.25 6.33 19.74
CA ASP A 336 -13.75 7.32 20.70
C ASP A 336 -14.99 8.04 20.18
N TYR A 337 -15.03 8.39 18.90
CA TYR A 337 -16.18 8.99 18.26
C TYR A 337 -17.37 8.02 18.19
N GLN A 338 -17.13 6.74 17.95
CA GLN A 338 -18.20 5.74 17.97
C GLN A 338 -18.86 5.66 19.35
N SER A 339 -18.09 5.76 20.44
CA SER A 339 -18.64 5.76 21.80
C SER A 339 -19.50 7.00 22.07
N LYS A 340 -19.06 8.18 21.62
CA LYS A 340 -19.79 9.46 21.77
C LYS A 340 -21.11 9.51 20.96
N LEU A 341 -21.12 8.92 19.76
CA LEU A 341 -22.30 8.94 18.89
C LEU A 341 -23.37 7.89 19.31
N ARG A 342 -23.02 6.96 20.18
CA ARG A 342 -23.96 5.98 20.75
C ARG A 342 -24.75 6.52 21.95
N GLN A 343 -24.27 7.57 22.58
CA GLN A 343 -24.98 8.31 23.63
C GLN A 343 -25.98 9.30 23.01
#